data_ac46783a6b37c885431674adfa2a9a8d
#
_entry.id   ac46783a6b37c885431674adfa2a9a8d
#
_cell.length_a   1.000
_cell.length_b   1.000
_cell.length_c   1.000
_cell.angle_alpha   90.00
_cell.angle_beta   90.00
_cell.angle_gamma   90.00
#
_symmetry.space_group_name_H-M   'P 1'
#
loop_
_entity.id
_entity.type
_entity.pdbx_description
1 polymer ?
#
loop_
_entity_poly.entity_id
_entity_poly.type
_entity_poly.pdbx_seq_one_letter_code
_entity_poly.pdbx_strand_id
1 'polypeptide(L)'
;MKFVMEAADDAHLLDFGFPNKIQTYSTLKSWFSKATSKALLLCSFPTAVIIVMSIIEPKDWPVGEQIAFCFIPLIVCMPFAWILSFMQGYLLPKRVKRRFDEISESAFLGFNQIEINPGCRRLLGQKEEWYLEFYQVNSKNVITIQALFKSRVDGRLLSEHDVDEKFKSFCERRDARLMNRPITQYVSVSPYSIKVTLPMRLKLTAFDYKNLYNDLKAFVNSIDSEIVSLDSY
;
A
#
# COMPACT_ATOMS: atom_id res chain seq x y z
N MET A 1 4.88 12.85 27.55
CA MET A 1 3.76 12.14 26.95
C MET A 1 3.20 12.85 25.71
N LYS A 2 2.88 14.14 25.72
CA LYS A 2 2.46 14.92 24.53
C LYS A 2 3.48 14.97 23.37
N PHE A 3 4.77 15.03 23.67
CA PHE A 3 5.84 15.18 22.67
C PHE A 3 6.06 13.94 21.80
N VAL A 4 5.81 12.74 22.34
CA VAL A 4 5.97 11.48 21.60
C VAL A 4 4.75 11.24 20.70
N MET A 5 3.58 11.67 21.14
CA MET A 5 2.37 11.66 20.30
C MET A 5 2.47 12.63 19.12
N GLU A 6 3.01 13.85 19.31
CA GLU A 6 3.19 14.80 18.21
C GLU A 6 4.21 14.29 17.16
N ALA A 7 5.30 13.68 17.59
CA ALA A 7 6.28 13.13 16.66
C ALA A 7 5.79 11.83 15.95
N ALA A 8 4.99 11.02 16.61
CA ALA A 8 4.32 9.86 16.01
C ALA A 8 3.18 10.29 15.08
N ASP A 9 2.42 11.33 15.47
CA ASP A 9 1.33 11.87 14.65
C ASP A 9 1.85 12.51 13.35
N ASP A 10 2.97 13.23 13.39
CA ASP A 10 3.40 14.01 12.22
C ASP A 10 4.11 13.20 11.14
N ALA A 11 4.81 12.12 11.48
CA ALA A 11 5.65 11.47 10.50
C ALA A 11 5.14 10.11 10.01
N HIS A 12 4.39 9.35 10.81
CA HIS A 12 4.11 7.94 10.50
C HIS A 12 2.67 7.49 10.70
N LEU A 13 1.88 8.11 11.57
CA LEU A 13 0.44 7.91 11.54
C LEU A 13 -0.18 8.45 10.25
N LEU A 14 0.46 9.43 9.62
CA LEU A 14 0.12 9.88 8.27
C LEU A 14 0.42 8.82 7.20
N ASP A 15 1.39 7.95 7.40
CA ASP A 15 1.64 6.80 6.52
C ASP A 15 0.58 5.69 6.72
N PHE A 16 -0.03 5.59 7.88
CA PHE A 16 -1.27 4.82 8.10
C PHE A 16 -2.52 5.57 7.64
N GLY A 17 -2.39 6.84 7.34
CA GLY A 17 -3.44 7.74 6.87
C GLY A 17 -3.83 7.52 5.42
N PHE A 18 -4.20 6.34 5.04
CA PHE A 18 -5.15 5.98 3.99
C PHE A 18 -5.24 6.89 2.76
N PRO A 19 -4.18 7.25 2.06
CA PRO A 19 -4.32 8.17 0.95
C PRO A 19 -5.13 7.59 -0.20
N ASN A 20 -5.22 6.29 -0.33
CA ASN A 20 -5.94 5.66 -1.45
C ASN A 20 -6.78 4.48 -0.98
N LYS A 21 -8.06 4.76 -0.66
CA LYS A 21 -9.05 3.69 -0.51
C LYS A 21 -9.03 2.82 -1.76
N ILE A 22 -8.45 1.63 -1.66
CA ILE A 22 -8.57 0.65 -2.74
C ILE A 22 -10.06 0.37 -2.89
N GLN A 23 -10.62 0.76 -4.04
CA GLN A 23 -12.00 0.44 -4.33
C GLN A 23 -12.12 -1.06 -4.53
N THR A 24 -12.65 -1.72 -3.54
CA THR A 24 -12.88 -3.17 -3.58
C THR A 24 -14.29 -3.46 -4.04
N TYR A 25 -14.43 -4.43 -4.91
CA TYR A 25 -15.70 -4.99 -5.32
C TYR A 25 -15.81 -6.41 -4.77
N SER A 26 -16.81 -6.64 -3.95
CA SER A 26 -17.02 -7.95 -3.30
C SER A 26 -17.35 -9.07 -4.30
N THR A 27 -18.01 -8.72 -5.41
CA THR A 27 -18.41 -9.66 -6.45
C THR A 27 -18.16 -9.10 -7.85
N LEU A 28 -18.05 -9.99 -8.84
CA LEU A 28 -17.92 -9.62 -10.24
C LEU A 28 -19.12 -8.77 -10.73
N LYS A 29 -20.32 -9.10 -10.24
CA LYS A 29 -21.57 -8.36 -10.56
C LYS A 29 -21.51 -6.94 -10.01
N SER A 30 -21.07 -6.77 -8.77
CA SER A 30 -20.89 -5.45 -8.14
C SER A 30 -19.82 -4.63 -8.88
N TRP A 31 -18.73 -5.25 -9.29
CA TRP A 31 -17.72 -4.61 -10.12
C TRP A 31 -18.32 -4.12 -11.43
N PHE A 32 -18.98 -5.00 -12.18
CA PHE A 32 -19.52 -4.67 -13.52
C PHE A 32 -20.48 -3.50 -13.47
N SER A 33 -21.43 -3.50 -12.54
CA SER A 33 -22.40 -2.41 -12.37
C SER A 33 -21.71 -1.06 -12.08
N LYS A 34 -20.78 -1.03 -11.12
CA LYS A 34 -20.07 0.21 -10.76
C LYS A 34 -19.10 0.67 -11.83
N ALA A 35 -18.41 -0.28 -12.48
CA ALA A 35 -17.49 0.02 -13.57
C ALA A 35 -18.24 0.61 -14.78
N THR A 36 -19.42 0.06 -15.13
CA THR A 36 -20.25 0.58 -16.20
C THR A 36 -20.73 1.99 -15.91
N SER A 37 -21.23 2.27 -14.71
CA SER A 37 -21.63 3.63 -14.32
C SER A 37 -20.48 4.63 -14.42
N LYS A 38 -19.29 4.27 -13.96
CA LYS A 38 -18.10 5.14 -14.06
C LYS A 38 -17.65 5.33 -15.51
N ALA A 39 -17.65 4.26 -16.31
CA ALA A 39 -17.29 4.33 -17.71
C ALA A 39 -18.24 5.24 -18.49
N LEU A 40 -19.55 5.11 -18.28
CA LEU A 40 -20.56 6.00 -18.86
C LEU A 40 -20.32 7.46 -18.48
N LEU A 41 -20.06 7.74 -17.20
CA LEU A 41 -19.79 9.09 -16.73
C LEU A 41 -18.51 9.68 -17.37
N LEU A 42 -17.45 8.91 -17.48
CA LEU A 42 -16.20 9.35 -18.12
C LEU A 42 -16.35 9.57 -19.63
N CYS A 43 -17.14 8.73 -20.29
CA CYS A 43 -17.37 8.85 -21.74
C CYS A 43 -18.43 9.90 -22.10
N SER A 44 -19.31 10.29 -21.16
CA SER A 44 -20.37 11.28 -21.44
C SER A 44 -19.82 12.65 -21.79
N PHE A 45 -18.75 13.10 -21.13
CA PHE A 45 -18.15 14.40 -21.39
C PHE A 45 -17.59 14.53 -22.82
N PRO A 46 -16.69 13.65 -23.30
CA PRO A 46 -16.19 13.74 -24.68
C PRO A 46 -17.30 13.54 -25.70
N THR A 47 -18.30 12.70 -25.44
CA THR A 47 -19.47 12.54 -26.31
C THR A 47 -20.26 13.83 -26.41
N ALA A 48 -20.53 14.49 -25.28
CA ALA A 48 -21.23 15.77 -25.27
C ALA A 48 -20.46 16.85 -26.04
N VAL A 49 -19.14 16.93 -25.87
CA VAL A 49 -18.29 17.88 -26.63
C VAL A 49 -18.38 17.63 -28.13
N ILE A 50 -18.30 16.38 -28.58
CA ILE A 50 -18.41 16.03 -30.00
C ILE A 50 -19.79 16.40 -30.56
N ILE A 51 -20.86 16.15 -29.81
CA ILE A 51 -22.22 16.54 -30.21
C ILE A 51 -22.32 18.06 -30.39
N VAL A 52 -21.82 18.83 -29.41
CA VAL A 52 -21.82 20.29 -29.48
C VAL A 52 -21.02 20.81 -30.68
N MET A 53 -19.83 20.26 -30.92
CA MET A 53 -18.99 20.63 -32.07
C MET A 53 -19.66 20.27 -33.40
N SER A 54 -20.35 19.15 -33.48
CA SER A 54 -21.09 18.74 -34.68
C SER A 54 -22.29 19.67 -34.99
N ILE A 55 -22.84 20.31 -33.96
CA ILE A 55 -23.93 21.31 -34.13
C ILE A 55 -23.36 22.67 -34.56
N ILE A 56 -22.22 23.08 -34.00
CA ILE A 56 -21.60 24.39 -34.29
C ILE A 56 -20.98 24.41 -35.70
N GLU A 57 -20.30 23.33 -36.07
CA GLU A 57 -19.65 23.16 -37.37
C GLU A 57 -20.20 21.92 -38.06
N PRO A 58 -21.40 22.01 -38.63
CA PRO A 58 -21.98 20.87 -39.33
C PRO A 58 -21.12 20.50 -40.54
N LYS A 59 -20.64 19.27 -40.56
CA LYS A 59 -19.93 18.69 -41.70
C LYS A 59 -20.97 18.22 -42.73
N ASP A 60 -20.62 18.30 -44.02
CA ASP A 60 -21.45 17.78 -45.11
C ASP A 60 -21.53 16.24 -45.16
N TRP A 61 -21.59 15.63 -44.01
CA TRP A 61 -21.70 14.17 -43.88
C TRP A 61 -23.17 13.75 -43.79
N PRO A 62 -23.50 12.56 -44.26
CA PRO A 62 -24.83 11.99 -44.03
C PRO A 62 -25.15 11.96 -42.54
N VAL A 63 -26.37 12.25 -42.16
CA VAL A 63 -26.81 12.32 -40.75
C VAL A 63 -26.46 11.05 -39.97
N GLY A 64 -26.53 9.88 -40.61
CA GLY A 64 -26.15 8.61 -40.01
C GLY A 64 -24.67 8.54 -39.63
N GLU A 65 -23.77 9.10 -40.43
CA GLU A 65 -22.33 9.14 -40.14
C GLU A 65 -22.01 10.13 -39.03
N GLN A 66 -22.70 11.28 -38.99
CA GLN A 66 -22.55 12.23 -37.88
C GLN A 66 -22.97 11.61 -36.54
N ILE A 67 -24.10 10.90 -36.52
CA ILE A 67 -24.57 10.18 -35.34
C ILE A 67 -23.54 9.11 -34.93
N ALA A 68 -23.07 8.28 -35.87
CA ALA A 68 -22.06 7.26 -35.58
C ALA A 68 -20.79 7.85 -35.00
N PHE A 69 -20.33 8.99 -35.52
CA PHE A 69 -19.14 9.69 -35.04
C PHE A 69 -19.28 10.13 -33.58
N CYS A 70 -20.48 10.59 -33.16
CA CYS A 70 -20.75 10.97 -31.79
C CYS A 70 -20.61 9.79 -30.78
N PHE A 71 -20.80 8.54 -31.23
CA PHE A 71 -20.70 7.36 -30.40
C PHE A 71 -19.29 6.73 -30.36
N ILE A 72 -18.35 7.18 -31.21
CA ILE A 72 -16.98 6.66 -31.24
C ILE A 72 -16.32 6.69 -29.84
N PRO A 73 -16.41 7.79 -29.04
CA PRO A 73 -15.81 7.80 -27.69
C PRO A 73 -16.38 6.72 -26.78
N LEU A 74 -17.68 6.44 -26.87
CA LEU A 74 -18.32 5.37 -26.09
C LEU A 74 -17.79 4.01 -26.51
N ILE A 75 -17.72 3.73 -27.80
CA ILE A 75 -17.29 2.44 -28.34
C ILE A 75 -15.81 2.18 -28.03
N VAL A 76 -14.97 3.20 -28.12
CA VAL A 76 -13.51 3.06 -27.93
C VAL A 76 -13.13 3.15 -26.43
N CYS A 77 -13.64 4.15 -25.72
CA CYS A 77 -13.19 4.40 -24.34
C CYS A 77 -13.83 3.47 -23.31
N MET A 78 -15.04 2.97 -23.56
CA MET A 78 -15.75 2.12 -22.60
C MET A 78 -15.02 0.79 -22.31
N PRO A 79 -14.55 0.03 -23.31
CA PRO A 79 -13.76 -1.18 -23.08
C PRO A 79 -12.49 -0.90 -22.26
N PHE A 80 -11.77 0.19 -22.56
CA PHE A 80 -10.60 0.61 -21.80
C PHE A 80 -10.93 0.94 -20.34
N ALA A 81 -12.02 1.69 -20.12
CA ALA A 81 -12.46 2.01 -18.77
C ALA A 81 -12.86 0.75 -17.99
N TRP A 82 -13.49 -0.22 -18.63
CA TRP A 82 -13.80 -1.52 -18.01
C TRP A 82 -12.54 -2.31 -17.68
N ILE A 83 -11.59 -2.42 -18.60
CA ILE A 83 -10.32 -3.13 -18.37
C ILE A 83 -9.57 -2.48 -17.22
N LEU A 84 -9.41 -1.15 -17.21
CA LEU A 84 -8.75 -0.44 -16.12
C LEU A 84 -9.47 -0.62 -14.78
N SER A 85 -10.79 -0.49 -14.77
CA SER A 85 -11.59 -0.71 -13.57
C SER A 85 -11.50 -2.16 -13.06
N PHE A 86 -11.44 -3.15 -13.96
CA PHE A 86 -11.25 -4.54 -13.60
C PHE A 86 -9.87 -4.80 -12.99
N MET A 87 -8.83 -4.24 -13.63
CA MET A 87 -7.47 -4.39 -13.14
C MET A 87 -7.29 -3.77 -11.74
N GLN A 88 -7.77 -2.54 -11.56
CA GLN A 88 -7.59 -1.78 -10.31
C GLN A 88 -8.59 -2.16 -9.22
N GLY A 89 -9.85 -2.34 -9.58
CA GLY A 89 -10.93 -2.54 -8.59
C GLY A 89 -11.20 -4.00 -8.24
N TYR A 90 -10.84 -4.94 -9.08
CA TYR A 90 -11.11 -6.36 -8.86
C TYR A 90 -9.84 -7.21 -8.73
N LEU A 91 -8.90 -7.11 -9.68
CA LEU A 91 -7.68 -7.94 -9.64
C LEU A 91 -6.67 -7.46 -8.61
N LEU A 92 -6.43 -6.15 -8.52
CA LEU A 92 -5.44 -5.59 -7.59
C LEU A 92 -5.78 -5.90 -6.13
N PRO A 93 -7.01 -5.66 -5.63
CA PRO A 93 -7.37 -6.00 -4.25
C PRO A 93 -7.20 -7.49 -3.94
N LYS A 94 -7.54 -8.37 -4.89
CA LYS A 94 -7.33 -9.82 -4.71
C LYS A 94 -5.83 -10.16 -4.59
N ARG A 95 -4.97 -9.52 -5.39
CA ARG A 95 -3.52 -9.73 -5.32
C ARG A 95 -2.96 -9.19 -4.01
N VAL A 96 -3.41 -8.01 -3.56
CA VAL A 96 -3.02 -7.43 -2.27
C VAL A 96 -3.42 -8.33 -1.13
N LYS A 97 -4.70 -8.77 -1.10
CA LYS A 97 -5.18 -9.69 -0.07
C LYS A 97 -4.35 -10.97 -0.02
N ARG A 98 -4.15 -11.62 -1.16
CA ARG A 98 -3.34 -12.85 -1.23
C ARG A 98 -1.92 -12.61 -0.70
N ARG A 99 -1.30 -11.47 -1.02
CA ARG A 99 0.02 -11.11 -0.51
C ARG A 99 0.03 -10.89 0.99
N PHE A 100 -1.00 -10.23 1.52
CA PHE A 100 -1.14 -10.07 2.97
C PHE A 100 -1.31 -11.40 3.68
N ASP A 101 -2.08 -12.32 3.10
CA ASP A 101 -2.26 -13.67 3.64
C ASP A 101 -0.92 -14.43 3.64
N GLU A 102 -0.19 -14.44 2.52
CA GLU A 102 1.15 -15.05 2.42
C GLU A 102 2.14 -14.52 3.48
N ILE A 103 2.19 -13.20 3.69
CA ILE A 103 3.07 -12.58 4.68
C ILE A 103 2.62 -12.95 6.10
N SER A 104 1.34 -12.85 6.37
CA SER A 104 0.78 -13.11 7.71
C SER A 104 1.01 -14.56 8.13
N GLU A 105 0.80 -15.51 7.22
CA GLU A 105 0.99 -16.93 7.49
C GLU A 105 2.46 -17.30 7.69
N SER A 106 3.36 -16.67 6.92
CA SER A 106 4.77 -17.05 6.91
C SER A 106 5.62 -16.36 7.99
N ALA A 107 5.34 -15.09 8.28
CA ALA A 107 6.17 -14.28 9.18
C ALA A 107 5.54 -14.05 10.55
N PHE A 108 4.21 -14.05 10.63
CA PHE A 108 3.47 -13.60 11.81
C PHE A 108 2.57 -14.68 12.40
N LEU A 109 3.06 -15.93 12.44
CA LEU A 109 2.38 -17.05 13.10
C LEU A 109 2.08 -16.70 14.57
N GLY A 110 0.82 -16.85 14.95
CA GLY A 110 0.35 -16.56 16.31
C GLY A 110 -0.17 -15.14 16.52
N PHE A 111 -0.17 -14.30 15.47
CA PHE A 111 -0.80 -12.99 15.50
C PHE A 111 -2.26 -13.06 15.06
N ASN A 112 -3.10 -12.33 15.76
CA ASN A 112 -4.47 -12.11 15.31
C ASN A 112 -4.46 -11.08 14.17
N GLN A 113 -5.23 -11.35 13.11
CA GLN A 113 -5.32 -10.45 11.98
C GLN A 113 -6.58 -9.60 12.11
N ILE A 114 -6.42 -8.28 12.11
CA ILE A 114 -7.52 -7.33 12.09
C ILE A 114 -7.39 -6.49 10.81
N GLU A 115 -8.43 -6.48 10.00
CA GLU A 115 -8.50 -5.63 8.82
C GLU A 115 -9.01 -4.24 9.25
N ILE A 116 -8.17 -3.21 9.07
CA ILE A 116 -8.53 -1.82 9.39
C ILE A 116 -9.25 -1.19 8.20
N ASN A 117 -8.79 -1.48 6.99
CA ASN A 117 -9.41 -1.07 5.74
C ASN A 117 -8.90 -1.94 4.57
N PRO A 118 -9.48 -1.78 3.35
CA PRO A 118 -9.12 -2.60 2.19
C PRO A 118 -7.68 -2.49 1.68
N GLY A 119 -6.80 -1.82 2.31
CA GLY A 119 -5.37 -1.70 1.91
C GLY A 119 -4.42 -1.80 3.07
N CYS A 120 -4.94 -1.96 4.29
CA CYS A 120 -4.15 -2.04 5.50
C CYS A 120 -4.67 -3.17 6.39
N ARG A 121 -3.75 -3.95 6.94
CA ARG A 121 -4.05 -5.02 7.88
C ARG A 121 -3.20 -4.86 9.13
N ARG A 122 -3.84 -4.83 10.25
CA ARG A 122 -3.22 -4.80 11.57
C ARG A 122 -3.03 -6.22 12.07
N LEU A 123 -1.83 -6.54 12.52
CA LEU A 123 -1.48 -7.83 13.10
C LEU A 123 -1.18 -7.62 14.58
N LEU A 124 -2.00 -8.21 15.45
CA LEU A 124 -1.88 -8.08 16.89
C LEU A 124 -1.32 -9.35 17.51
N GLY A 125 -0.16 -9.25 18.14
CA GLY A 125 0.38 -10.24 19.06
C GLY A 125 0.10 -9.87 20.52
N GLN A 126 0.63 -10.66 21.46
CA GLN A 126 0.45 -10.38 22.89
C GLN A 126 1.12 -9.08 23.35
N LYS A 127 2.23 -8.70 22.72
CA LYS A 127 3.06 -7.53 23.10
C LYS A 127 3.49 -6.69 21.91
N GLU A 128 3.14 -7.10 20.72
CA GLU A 128 3.68 -6.53 19.50
C GLU A 128 2.55 -6.23 18.51
N GLU A 129 2.71 -5.17 17.75
CA GLU A 129 1.79 -4.80 16.72
C GLU A 129 2.52 -4.49 15.42
N TRP A 130 2.04 -5.06 14.31
CA TRP A 130 2.58 -4.86 12.98
C TRP A 130 1.49 -4.46 12.02
N TYR A 131 1.83 -3.60 11.07
CA TYR A 131 0.94 -3.13 10.04
C TYR A 131 1.43 -3.57 8.67
N LEU A 132 0.52 -4.15 7.88
CA LEU A 132 0.72 -4.40 6.46
C LEU A 132 -0.10 -3.39 5.68
N GLU A 133 0.56 -2.57 4.89
CA GLU A 133 -0.09 -1.54 4.10
C GLU A 133 0.29 -1.68 2.63
N PHE A 134 -0.69 -1.45 1.75
CA PHE A 134 -0.48 -1.35 0.31
C PHE A 134 -0.64 0.09 -0.14
N TYR A 135 0.32 0.58 -0.90
CA TYR A 135 0.22 1.88 -1.55
C TYR A 135 1.05 1.96 -2.84
N GLN A 136 0.89 3.05 -3.58
CA GLN A 136 1.64 3.31 -4.79
C GLN A 136 2.69 4.40 -4.54
N VAL A 137 3.94 4.07 -4.85
CA VAL A 137 5.05 5.03 -4.85
C VAL A 137 5.59 5.14 -6.26
N ASN A 138 5.57 6.34 -6.83
CA ASN A 138 6.06 6.58 -8.19
C ASN A 138 5.52 5.55 -9.21
N SER A 139 4.22 5.33 -9.21
CA SER A 139 3.51 4.35 -10.06
C SER A 139 3.89 2.89 -9.80
N LYS A 140 4.65 2.59 -8.77
CA LYS A 140 4.98 1.21 -8.38
C LYS A 140 4.10 0.78 -7.21
N ASN A 141 3.52 -0.40 -7.34
CA ASN A 141 2.77 -1.02 -6.26
C ASN A 141 3.75 -1.61 -5.24
N VAL A 142 3.63 -1.20 -3.98
CA VAL A 142 4.47 -1.65 -2.88
C VAL A 142 3.62 -2.13 -1.70
N ILE A 143 4.18 -3.06 -0.94
CA ILE A 143 3.66 -3.46 0.37
C ILE A 143 4.67 -2.99 1.40
N THR A 144 4.17 -2.31 2.42
CA THR A 144 4.94 -1.89 3.57
C THR A 144 4.57 -2.74 4.76
N ILE A 145 5.59 -3.19 5.47
CA ILE A 145 5.47 -3.81 6.79
C ILE A 145 6.05 -2.81 7.77
N GLN A 146 5.26 -2.35 8.71
CA GLN A 146 5.69 -1.34 9.68
C GLN A 146 5.38 -1.77 11.10
N ALA A 147 6.29 -1.43 12.03
CA ALA A 147 6.07 -1.55 13.45
C ALA A 147 6.56 -0.30 14.17
N LEU A 148 5.88 0.07 15.23
CA LEU A 148 6.32 1.09 16.17
C LEU A 148 7.13 0.45 17.28
N PHE A 149 8.12 1.16 17.79
CA PHE A 149 8.86 0.73 18.97
C PHE A 149 9.10 1.90 19.90
N LYS A 150 9.27 1.59 21.18
CA LYS A 150 9.66 2.57 22.21
C LYS A 150 10.92 2.09 22.91
N SER A 151 11.72 3.05 23.38
CA SER A 151 12.86 2.76 24.24
C SER A 151 12.38 2.16 25.56
N ARG A 152 13.10 1.15 26.05
CA ARG A 152 12.92 0.58 27.41
C ARG A 152 13.58 1.45 28.47
N VAL A 153 14.52 2.30 28.03
CA VAL A 153 15.25 3.21 28.93
C VAL A 153 14.50 4.56 28.92
N ASP A 154 14.01 4.97 30.06
CA ASP A 154 13.27 6.22 30.20
C ASP A 154 14.06 7.42 29.68
N GLY A 155 13.42 8.15 28.76
CA GLY A 155 13.76 9.53 28.41
C GLY A 155 14.83 9.74 27.34
N ARG A 156 15.42 8.73 26.71
CA ARG A 156 16.34 8.92 25.58
C ARG A 156 15.70 8.54 24.26
N LEU A 157 15.15 9.51 23.57
CA LEU A 157 14.93 9.39 22.13
C LEU A 157 16.30 9.35 21.45
N LEU A 158 16.61 8.24 20.81
CA LEU A 158 17.76 8.15 19.91
C LEU A 158 17.57 9.16 18.77
N SER A 159 18.62 9.83 18.34
CA SER A 159 18.53 10.64 17.15
C SER A 159 18.30 9.75 15.92
N GLU A 160 17.68 10.29 14.87
CA GLU A 160 17.46 9.54 13.61
C GLU A 160 18.78 9.01 13.03
N HIS A 161 19.81 9.83 13.07
CA HIS A 161 21.16 9.48 12.63
C HIS A 161 21.75 8.30 13.43
N ASP A 162 21.66 8.33 14.75
CA ASP A 162 22.20 7.27 15.60
C ASP A 162 21.50 5.93 15.36
N VAL A 163 20.18 5.96 15.15
CA VAL A 163 19.41 4.74 14.86
C VAL A 163 19.78 4.16 13.50
N ASP A 164 19.93 5.01 12.48
CA ASP A 164 20.29 4.58 11.13
C ASP A 164 21.72 4.00 11.08
N GLU A 165 22.69 4.62 11.77
CA GLU A 165 24.06 4.08 11.89
C GLU A 165 24.07 2.75 12.64
N LYS A 166 23.35 2.64 13.76
CA LYS A 166 23.23 1.39 14.50
C LYS A 166 22.60 0.29 13.65
N PHE A 167 21.58 0.64 12.84
CA PHE A 167 20.94 -0.31 11.94
C PHE A 167 21.90 -0.80 10.84
N LYS A 168 22.63 0.09 10.21
CA LYS A 168 23.64 -0.26 9.20
C LYS A 168 24.69 -1.19 9.78
N SER A 169 25.29 -0.81 10.91
CA SER A 169 26.30 -1.64 11.61
C SER A 169 25.73 -2.99 12.05
N PHE A 170 24.46 -3.04 12.46
CA PHE A 170 23.81 -4.30 12.80
C PHE A 170 23.66 -5.21 11.58
N CYS A 171 23.21 -4.66 10.45
CA CYS A 171 23.03 -5.39 9.21
C CYS A 171 24.36 -5.91 8.64
N GLU A 172 25.41 -5.11 8.70
CA GLU A 172 26.75 -5.50 8.24
C GLU A 172 27.31 -6.65 9.08
N ARG A 173 27.22 -6.56 10.42
CA ARG A 173 27.71 -7.62 11.31
C ARG A 173 27.01 -8.96 11.13
N ARG A 174 25.75 -8.96 10.71
CA ARG A 174 24.93 -10.16 10.50
C ARG A 174 24.91 -10.62 9.05
N ASP A 175 25.55 -9.88 8.12
CA ASP A 175 25.38 -10.06 6.67
C ASP A 175 23.90 -10.19 6.28
N ALA A 176 23.07 -9.30 6.88
CA ALA A 176 21.61 -9.37 6.73
C ALA A 176 21.20 -9.07 5.29
N ARG A 177 20.71 -10.09 4.61
CA ARG A 177 20.34 -10.02 3.20
C ARG A 177 18.90 -10.48 2.96
N LEU A 178 18.27 -9.84 1.99
CA LEU A 178 16.99 -10.24 1.45
C LEU A 178 17.18 -10.49 -0.05
N MET A 179 17.01 -11.73 -0.50
CA MET A 179 17.23 -12.12 -1.91
C MET A 179 18.61 -11.67 -2.46
N ASN A 180 19.68 -11.97 -1.73
CA ASN A 180 21.07 -11.60 -2.07
C ASN A 180 21.36 -10.08 -2.13
N ARG A 181 20.46 -9.24 -1.64
CA ARG A 181 20.66 -7.80 -1.51
C ARG A 181 20.71 -7.38 -0.05
N PRO A 182 21.49 -6.36 0.29
CA PRO A 182 21.49 -5.82 1.64
C PRO A 182 20.07 -5.43 2.06
N ILE A 183 19.67 -5.83 3.26
CA ILE A 183 18.34 -5.55 3.81
C ILE A 183 18.08 -4.03 3.92
N THR A 184 19.14 -3.24 4.08
CA THR A 184 19.10 -1.77 4.13
C THR A 184 18.49 -1.11 2.89
N GLN A 185 18.42 -1.83 1.76
CA GLN A 185 17.74 -1.32 0.55
C GLN A 185 16.21 -1.33 0.68
N TYR A 186 15.67 -2.09 1.61
CA TYR A 186 14.24 -2.30 1.79
C TYR A 186 13.71 -1.75 3.11
N VAL A 187 14.60 -1.51 4.06
CA VAL A 187 14.26 -1.13 5.43
C VAL A 187 14.71 0.29 5.69
N SER A 188 13.82 1.11 6.19
CA SER A 188 14.11 2.41 6.79
C SER A 188 13.78 2.34 8.29
N VAL A 189 14.61 2.99 9.09
CA VAL A 189 14.46 3.03 10.53
C VAL A 189 14.42 4.47 10.99
N SER A 190 13.50 4.78 11.90
CA SER A 190 13.41 6.07 12.58
C SER A 190 13.53 5.83 14.10
N PRO A 191 13.63 6.87 14.93
CA PRO A 191 13.76 6.73 16.38
C PRO A 191 12.63 5.93 17.07
N TYR A 192 11.50 5.76 16.42
CA TYR A 192 10.30 5.13 17.00
C TYR A 192 9.62 4.11 16.06
N SER A 193 10.12 3.95 14.86
CA SER A 193 9.51 3.01 13.91
C SER A 193 10.53 2.31 13.02
N ILE A 194 10.17 1.13 12.57
CA ILE A 194 10.87 0.38 11.54
C ILE A 194 9.89 0.10 10.41
N LYS A 195 10.30 0.38 9.19
CA LYS A 195 9.47 0.29 8.00
C LYS A 195 10.18 -0.49 6.90
N VAL A 196 9.55 -1.54 6.42
CA VAL A 196 10.03 -2.34 5.29
C VAL A 196 9.17 -2.05 4.08
N THR A 197 9.77 -1.64 2.98
CA THR A 197 9.06 -1.36 1.72
C THR A 197 9.45 -2.39 0.68
N LEU A 198 8.51 -3.25 0.32
CA LEU A 198 8.71 -4.35 -0.61
C LEU A 198 7.92 -4.10 -1.90
N PRO A 199 8.57 -4.15 -3.08
CA PRO A 199 7.85 -4.15 -4.33
C PRO A 199 6.87 -5.34 -4.38
N MET A 200 5.63 -5.10 -4.79
CA MET A 200 4.61 -6.15 -4.84
C MET A 200 4.98 -7.33 -5.75
N ARG A 201 5.87 -7.10 -6.72
CA ARG A 201 6.39 -8.12 -7.63
C ARG A 201 7.47 -9.01 -7.03
N LEU A 202 8.05 -8.60 -5.89
CA LEU A 202 9.11 -9.35 -5.24
C LEU A 202 8.54 -10.65 -4.67
N LYS A 203 9.02 -11.77 -5.18
CA LYS A 203 8.62 -13.09 -4.69
C LYS A 203 9.55 -13.48 -3.55
N LEU A 204 9.09 -13.30 -2.34
CA LEU A 204 9.76 -13.78 -1.14
C LEU A 204 9.17 -15.13 -0.72
N THR A 205 10.02 -16.00 -0.21
CA THR A 205 9.60 -17.26 0.41
C THR A 205 9.14 -17.02 1.86
N ALA A 206 8.45 -17.98 2.45
CA ALA A 206 8.12 -17.95 3.87
C ALA A 206 9.37 -17.81 4.76
N PHE A 207 10.47 -18.44 4.33
CA PHE A 207 11.76 -18.36 5.02
C PHE A 207 12.34 -16.93 4.99
N ASP A 208 12.27 -16.24 3.83
CA ASP A 208 12.73 -14.86 3.71
C ASP A 208 11.95 -13.92 4.64
N TYR A 209 10.62 -14.05 4.69
CA TYR A 209 9.79 -13.25 5.60
C TYR A 209 10.10 -13.52 7.07
N LYS A 210 10.28 -14.79 7.44
CA LYS A 210 10.63 -15.18 8.82
C LYS A 210 11.98 -14.62 9.23
N ASN A 211 12.98 -14.69 8.36
CA ASN A 211 14.30 -14.13 8.62
C ASN A 211 14.24 -12.62 8.75
N LEU A 212 13.55 -11.95 7.82
CA LEU A 212 13.33 -10.51 7.87
C LEU A 212 12.71 -10.10 9.21
N TYR A 213 11.61 -10.75 9.62
CA TYR A 213 10.94 -10.47 10.89
C TYR A 213 11.90 -10.65 12.10
N ASN A 214 12.64 -11.76 12.13
CA ASN A 214 13.58 -12.05 13.21
C ASN A 214 14.72 -11.04 13.26
N ASP A 215 15.25 -10.61 12.12
CA ASP A 215 16.31 -9.60 12.06
C ASP A 215 15.82 -8.25 12.54
N LEU A 216 14.61 -7.83 12.13
CA LEU A 216 14.02 -6.58 12.59
C LEU A 216 13.77 -6.58 14.10
N LYS A 217 13.23 -7.67 14.63
CA LYS A 217 13.01 -7.84 16.07
C LYS A 217 14.34 -7.86 16.85
N ALA A 218 15.34 -8.56 16.34
CA ALA A 218 16.67 -8.58 16.94
C ALA A 218 17.34 -7.21 16.94
N PHE A 219 17.15 -6.42 15.87
CA PHE A 219 17.62 -5.04 15.81
C PHE A 219 16.95 -4.18 16.89
N VAL A 220 15.62 -4.17 16.97
CA VAL A 220 14.88 -3.38 17.98
C VAL A 220 15.34 -3.72 19.39
N ASN A 221 15.52 -5.02 19.69
CA ASN A 221 16.05 -5.46 20.98
C ASN A 221 17.50 -4.98 21.21
N SER A 222 18.33 -4.88 20.17
CA SER A 222 19.73 -4.44 20.28
C SER A 222 19.91 -2.97 20.61
N ILE A 223 18.86 -2.18 20.45
CA ILE A 223 18.82 -0.75 20.83
C ILE A 223 18.00 -0.50 22.09
N ASP A 224 17.84 -1.52 22.93
CA ASP A 224 17.07 -1.45 24.18
C ASP A 224 15.63 -0.94 23.99
N SER A 225 15.02 -1.36 22.89
CA SER A 225 13.65 -0.99 22.53
C SER A 225 12.75 -2.22 22.43
N GLU A 226 11.47 -2.01 22.42
CA GLU A 226 10.47 -3.06 22.19
C GLU A 226 9.42 -2.61 21.18
N ILE A 227 8.94 -3.55 20.38
CA ILE A 227 7.83 -3.31 19.45
C ILE A 227 6.55 -3.24 20.27
N VAL A 228 5.75 -2.23 20.03
CA VAL A 228 4.58 -1.90 20.86
C VAL A 228 3.32 -1.70 20.02
N SER A 229 2.19 -1.74 20.69
CA SER A 229 0.89 -1.39 20.08
C SER A 229 0.69 0.13 20.07
N LEU A 230 0.01 0.64 19.05
CA LEU A 230 -0.44 2.03 18.98
C LEU A 230 -1.31 2.43 20.19
N ASP A 231 -2.10 1.49 20.71
CA ASP A 231 -2.98 1.74 21.85
C ASP A 231 -2.20 1.98 23.16
N SER A 232 -0.87 1.75 23.13
CA SER A 232 0.03 1.95 24.27
C SER A 232 0.81 3.28 24.20
N TYR A 233 0.54 4.11 23.19
CA TYR A 233 1.02 5.47 23.04
C TYR A 233 -0.06 6.45 23.43
#